data_902d0416dc3d8bc835523bea0a9f49da
#
_entry.id   902d0416dc3d8bc835523bea0a9f49da
#
_cell.length_a   1.000
_cell.length_b   1.000
_cell.length_c   1.000
_cell.angle_alpha   90.00
_cell.angle_beta   90.00
_cell.angle_gamma   90.00
#
_symmetry.space_group_name_H-M   'P 1'
#
loop_
_entity.id
_entity.type
_entity.pdbx_description
1 polymer ?
#
loop_
_entity_poly.entity_id
_entity_poly.type
_entity_poly.pdbx_seq_one_letter_code
_entity_poly.pdbx_strand_id
1 'polypeptide(L)'
;MRQSVVGIVRKDNKFLLGLRTPGGDVGEHWEFPGGKCEAGETHQQALIREYEEELAVCISVGQFIAHKHFQNEHRDFDLFAYEVIILKDQACVSSVHSELKWFSLDEL
;
A
#
# COMPACT_ATOMS: atom_id res chain seq x y z
N MET A 1 3.80 -11.05 -16.28
CA MET A 1 4.55 -10.61 -15.10
C MET A 1 3.61 -9.94 -14.11
N ARG A 2 3.74 -10.28 -12.87
CA ARG A 2 2.88 -9.79 -11.81
C ARG A 2 3.22 -8.35 -11.44
N GLN A 3 2.21 -7.52 -11.28
CA GLN A 3 2.37 -6.13 -10.86
C GLN A 3 1.65 -5.91 -9.54
N SER A 4 2.32 -5.22 -8.63
CA SER A 4 1.75 -4.80 -7.36
C SER A 4 1.86 -3.28 -7.25
N VAL A 5 0.93 -2.68 -6.52
CA VAL A 5 0.92 -1.24 -6.29
C VAL A 5 0.87 -0.95 -4.81
N VAL A 6 1.54 0.11 -4.40
CA VAL A 6 1.46 0.63 -3.03
C VAL A 6 1.17 2.11 -3.07
N GLY A 7 0.48 2.60 -2.05
CA GLY A 7 0.19 4.00 -1.90
C GLY A 7 1.00 4.60 -0.77
N ILE A 8 1.56 5.77 -1.03
CA ILE A 8 2.27 6.52 -0.01
C ILE A 8 1.35 7.65 0.44
N VAL A 9 0.72 7.46 1.59
CA VAL A 9 -0.20 8.42 2.19
C VAL A 9 0.58 9.30 3.14
N ARG A 10 0.61 10.58 2.86
CA ARG A 10 1.30 11.56 3.69
C ARG A 10 0.31 12.54 4.29
N LYS A 11 0.40 12.75 5.59
CA LYS A 11 -0.42 13.72 6.31
C LYS A 11 0.41 14.29 7.46
N ASP A 12 0.51 15.62 7.54
CA ASP A 12 1.24 16.31 8.61
C ASP A 12 2.68 15.80 8.77
N ASN A 13 3.36 15.58 7.64
CA ASN A 13 4.74 15.06 7.59
C ASN A 13 4.90 13.65 8.14
N LYS A 14 3.81 12.90 8.20
CA LYS A 14 3.83 11.49 8.61
C LYS A 14 3.27 10.63 7.49
N PHE A 15 3.68 9.37 7.52
CA PHE A 15 3.33 8.38 6.50
C PHE A 15 2.58 7.22 7.14
N LEU A 16 1.55 6.74 6.46
CA LEU A 16 0.73 5.64 6.95
C LEU A 16 1.33 4.30 6.56
N LEU A 17 1.64 3.47 7.55
CA LEU A 17 2.07 2.09 7.34
C LEU A 17 1.18 1.14 8.12
N GLY A 18 1.10 -0.09 7.63
CA GLY A 18 0.39 -1.16 8.30
C GLY A 18 1.34 -2.27 8.72
N LEU A 19 1.11 -2.83 9.88
CA LEU A 19 1.86 -3.97 10.38
C LEU A 19 1.15 -5.24 9.93
N ARG A 20 1.78 -5.96 9.00
CA ARG A 20 1.24 -7.21 8.50
C ARG A 20 1.51 -8.33 9.49
N THR A 21 0.48 -9.12 9.79
CA THR A 21 0.62 -10.26 10.68
C THR A 21 1.52 -11.33 10.06
N PRO A 22 2.25 -12.10 10.87
CA PRO A 22 3.06 -13.20 10.35
C PRO A 22 2.20 -14.20 9.58
N GLY A 23 2.75 -14.68 8.47
CA GLY A 23 2.10 -15.69 7.64
C GLY A 23 2.89 -15.89 6.36
N GLY A 24 2.85 -17.09 5.82
CA GLY A 24 3.58 -17.41 4.61
C GLY A 24 5.08 -17.33 4.82
N ASP A 25 5.78 -16.80 3.84
CA ASP A 25 7.24 -16.71 3.82
C ASP A 25 7.81 -15.50 4.55
N VAL A 26 6.94 -14.59 4.96
CA VAL A 26 7.37 -13.31 5.53
C VAL A 26 6.82 -13.19 6.93
N GLY A 27 7.67 -12.81 7.87
CA GLY A 27 7.27 -12.55 9.24
C GLY A 27 6.57 -11.19 9.36
N GLU A 28 6.35 -10.79 10.59
CA GLU A 28 5.75 -9.50 10.91
C GLU A 28 6.61 -8.36 10.35
N HIS A 29 5.99 -7.44 9.61
CA HIS A 29 6.69 -6.29 9.06
C HIS A 29 5.72 -5.12 8.79
N TRP A 30 6.27 -3.92 8.79
CA TRP A 30 5.55 -2.70 8.43
C TRP A 30 5.65 -2.46 6.93
N GLU A 31 4.54 -2.09 6.32
CA GLU A 31 4.49 -1.84 4.88
C GLU A 31 3.53 -0.71 4.53
N PHE A 32 3.75 -0.10 3.36
CA PHE A 32 2.77 0.80 2.78
C PHE A 32 1.59 -0.02 2.26
N PRO A 33 0.35 0.39 2.55
CA PRO A 33 -0.82 -0.36 2.06
C PRO A 33 -0.90 -0.39 0.55
N GLY A 34 -1.36 -1.51 0.02
CA GLY A 34 -1.52 -1.73 -1.41
C GLY A 34 -1.80 -3.19 -1.69
N GLY A 35 -1.60 -3.61 -2.92
CA GLY A 35 -1.84 -4.99 -3.30
C GLY A 35 -1.56 -5.26 -4.76
N LYS A 36 -2.03 -6.41 -5.23
CA LYS A 36 -1.80 -6.86 -6.60
C LYS A 36 -2.77 -6.21 -7.57
N CYS A 37 -2.27 -5.87 -8.76
CA CYS A 37 -3.14 -5.48 -9.85
C CYS A 37 -3.85 -6.71 -10.41
N GLU A 38 -5.14 -6.59 -10.65
CA GLU A 38 -5.90 -7.62 -11.33
C GLU A 38 -5.85 -7.39 -12.84
N ALA A 39 -6.14 -8.43 -13.60
CA ALA A 39 -6.14 -8.35 -15.05
C ALA A 39 -7.09 -7.24 -15.53
N GLY A 40 -6.59 -6.37 -16.41
CA GLY A 40 -7.39 -5.28 -16.97
C GLY A 40 -7.48 -4.03 -16.09
N GLU A 41 -6.93 -4.06 -14.89
CA GLU A 41 -6.89 -2.87 -14.03
C GLU A 41 -5.72 -1.95 -14.35
N THR A 42 -5.98 -0.65 -14.32
CA THR A 42 -4.88 0.33 -14.25
C THR A 42 -4.33 0.33 -12.82
N HIS A 43 -3.15 0.91 -12.64
CA HIS A 43 -2.58 1.06 -11.29
C HIS A 43 -3.49 1.88 -10.39
N GLN A 44 -4.09 2.95 -10.92
CA GLN A 44 -5.00 3.80 -10.17
C GLN A 44 -6.24 3.01 -9.71
N GLN A 45 -6.81 2.22 -10.61
CA GLN A 45 -7.97 1.38 -10.27
C GLN A 45 -7.62 0.36 -9.20
N ALA A 46 -6.45 -0.25 -9.29
CA ALA A 46 -5.98 -1.22 -8.31
C ALA A 46 -5.83 -0.59 -6.94
N LEU A 47 -5.22 0.60 -6.87
CA LEU A 47 -5.06 1.31 -5.60
C LEU A 47 -6.39 1.70 -4.98
N ILE A 48 -7.31 2.24 -5.78
CA ILE A 48 -8.63 2.63 -5.29
C ILE A 48 -9.35 1.41 -4.72
N ARG A 49 -9.34 0.29 -5.42
CA ARG A 49 -9.96 -0.95 -4.97
C ARG A 49 -9.30 -1.49 -3.70
N GLU A 50 -7.98 -1.57 -3.67
CA GLU A 50 -7.25 -2.12 -2.53
C GLU A 50 -7.46 -1.29 -1.25
N TYR A 51 -7.46 0.03 -1.37
CA TYR A 51 -7.69 0.90 -0.21
C TYR A 51 -9.12 0.80 0.30
N GLU A 52 -10.09 0.64 -0.60
CA GLU A 52 -11.48 0.42 -0.19
C GLU A 52 -11.63 -0.93 0.50
N GLU A 53 -11.06 -1.98 -0.06
CA GLU A 53 -11.16 -3.33 0.50
C GLU A 53 -10.39 -3.47 1.82
N GLU A 54 -9.17 -2.96 1.87
CA GLU A 54 -8.30 -3.17 3.02
C GLU A 54 -8.49 -2.14 4.14
N LEU A 55 -8.76 -0.89 3.80
CA LEU A 55 -8.81 0.20 4.76
C LEU A 55 -10.18 0.87 4.88
N ALA A 56 -11.12 0.48 4.03
CA ALA A 56 -12.47 1.07 3.99
C ALA A 56 -12.45 2.59 3.79
N VAL A 57 -11.53 3.09 2.98
CA VAL A 57 -11.42 4.51 2.67
C VAL A 57 -11.48 4.76 1.16
N CYS A 58 -11.96 5.94 0.79
CA CYS A 58 -11.92 6.43 -0.57
C CYS A 58 -10.68 7.29 -0.75
N ILE A 59 -10.00 7.12 -1.87
CA ILE A 59 -8.75 7.82 -2.13
C ILE A 59 -8.73 8.49 -3.50
N SER A 60 -7.80 9.44 -3.65
CA SER A 60 -7.36 9.97 -4.94
C SER A 60 -5.91 9.54 -5.13
N VAL A 61 -5.58 9.10 -6.34
CA VAL A 61 -4.21 8.70 -6.67
C VAL A 61 -3.50 9.87 -7.31
N GLY A 62 -2.36 10.24 -6.73
CA GLY A 62 -1.55 11.36 -7.21
C GLY A 62 -0.43 10.91 -8.13
N GLN A 63 0.75 11.46 -7.92
CA GLN A 63 1.88 11.26 -8.83
C GLN A 63 2.53 9.88 -8.65
N PHE A 64 3.04 9.34 -9.74
CA PHE A 64 3.91 8.19 -9.71
C PHE A 64 5.21 8.57 -9.00
N ILE A 65 5.64 7.72 -8.06
CA ILE A 65 6.83 7.98 -7.26
C ILE A 65 7.99 7.11 -7.69
N ALA A 66 7.80 5.80 -7.76
CA ALA A 66 8.90 4.88 -8.02
C ALA A 66 8.41 3.53 -8.54
N HIS A 67 9.31 2.84 -9.20
CA HIS A 67 9.11 1.47 -9.67
C HIS A 67 10.33 0.65 -9.26
N LYS A 68 10.09 -0.57 -8.78
CA LYS A 68 11.16 -1.49 -8.46
C LYS A 68 10.76 -2.91 -8.82
N HIS A 69 11.72 -3.64 -9.40
CA HIS A 69 11.54 -5.05 -9.70
C HIS A 69 12.11 -5.90 -8.57
N PHE A 70 11.33 -6.86 -8.10
CA PHE A 70 11.74 -7.82 -7.08
C PHE A 70 11.77 -9.21 -7.68
N GLN A 71 12.85 -9.92 -7.45
CA GLN A 71 13.01 -11.29 -7.91
C GLN A 71 13.79 -12.10 -6.90
N ASN A 72 13.23 -13.25 -6.53
CA ASN A 72 13.92 -14.25 -5.71
C ASN A 72 13.42 -15.64 -6.13
N GLU A 73 13.75 -16.67 -5.38
CA GLU A 73 13.37 -18.05 -5.70
C GLU A 73 11.86 -18.27 -5.78
N HIS A 74 11.10 -17.48 -5.04
CA HIS A 74 9.65 -17.67 -4.88
C HIS A 74 8.81 -16.58 -5.51
N ARG A 75 9.39 -15.43 -5.82
CA ARG A 75 8.65 -14.26 -6.29
C ARG A 75 9.35 -13.55 -7.44
N ASP A 76 8.55 -13.11 -8.38
CA ASP A 76 9.00 -12.28 -9.49
C ASP A 76 7.87 -11.28 -9.77
N PHE A 77 8.07 -10.02 -9.38
CA PHE A 77 7.03 -9.01 -9.55
C PHE A 77 7.61 -7.61 -9.63
N ASP A 78 6.84 -6.71 -10.21
CA ASP A 78 7.15 -5.29 -10.26
C ASP A 78 6.27 -4.55 -9.25
N LEU A 79 6.87 -3.65 -8.51
CA LEU A 79 6.18 -2.81 -7.53
C LEU A 79 6.18 -1.36 -8.01
N PHE A 80 4.99 -0.76 -8.04
CA PHE A 80 4.81 0.63 -8.44
C PHE A 80 4.24 1.41 -7.26
N ALA A 81 4.91 2.49 -6.90
CA ALA A 81 4.50 3.35 -5.79
C ALA A 81 3.93 4.67 -6.31
N TYR A 82 2.80 5.06 -5.75
CA TYR A 82 2.10 6.29 -6.09
C TYR A 82 1.76 7.07 -4.84
N GLU A 83 1.72 8.39 -4.98
CA GLU A 83 1.17 9.25 -3.96
C GLU A 83 -0.33 8.99 -3.83
N VAL A 84 -0.82 8.87 -2.60
CA VAL A 84 -2.24 8.62 -2.32
C VAL A 84 -2.76 9.66 -1.33
N ILE A 85 -3.92 10.21 -1.64
CA ILE A 85 -4.60 11.17 -0.78
C ILE A 85 -5.91 10.55 -0.33
N ILE A 86 -6.11 10.45 0.99
CA ILE A 86 -7.37 9.97 1.54
C ILE A 86 -8.38 11.10 1.45
N LEU A 87 -9.51 10.81 0.79
CA LEU A 87 -10.58 11.80 0.61
C LEU A 87 -11.43 11.84 1.87
N LYS A 88 -11.64 13.03 2.40
CA LYS A 88 -12.37 13.29 3.65
C LYS A 88 -11.65 12.71 4.87
N ASP A 89 -12.05 13.15 6.05
CA ASP A 89 -11.57 12.60 7.30
C ASP A 89 -12.25 11.26 7.53
N GLN A 90 -11.53 10.19 7.24
CA GLN A 90 -12.03 8.83 7.40
C GLN A 90 -11.12 8.08 8.37
N ALA A 91 -11.74 7.29 9.23
CA ALA A 91 -10.99 6.39 10.09
C ALA A 91 -10.45 5.23 9.25
N CYS A 92 -9.17 4.96 9.35
CA CYS A 92 -8.55 3.82 8.66
C CYS A 92 -8.69 2.57 9.52
N VAL A 93 -9.34 1.55 8.96
CA VAL A 93 -9.51 0.25 9.60
C VAL A 93 -9.01 -0.80 8.63
N SER A 94 -8.08 -1.63 9.06
CA SER A 94 -7.50 -2.63 8.18
C SER A 94 -8.04 -4.03 8.44
N SER A 95 -8.33 -4.75 7.35
CA SER A 95 -8.71 -6.16 7.41
C SER A 95 -7.50 -7.10 7.28
N VAL A 96 -6.34 -6.59 6.86
CA VAL A 96 -5.14 -7.40 6.60
C VAL A 96 -3.95 -7.04 7.48
N HIS A 97 -4.00 -5.90 8.15
CA HIS A 97 -2.95 -5.45 9.05
C HIS A 97 -3.41 -5.52 10.49
N SER A 98 -2.56 -5.97 11.39
CA SER A 98 -2.89 -5.99 12.82
C SER A 98 -2.85 -4.61 13.45
N GLU A 99 -2.16 -3.68 12.82
CA GLU A 99 -2.01 -2.31 13.31
C GLU A 99 -1.77 -1.36 12.15
N LEU A 100 -2.34 -0.16 12.24
CA LEU A 100 -2.06 0.94 11.33
C LEU A 100 -1.46 2.07 12.14
N LYS A 101 -0.38 2.68 11.67
CA LYS A 101 0.31 3.72 12.40
C LYS A 101 0.91 4.74 11.47
N TRP A 102 0.96 5.98 11.93
CA TRP A 102 1.62 7.08 11.22
C TRP A 102 3.05 7.21 11.72
N PHE A 103 3.98 7.23 10.78
CA PHE A 103 5.41 7.36 11.07
C PHE A 103 5.95 8.65 10.49
N SER A 104 6.78 9.35 11.24
CA SER A 104 7.56 10.44 10.68
C SER A 104 8.69 9.86 9.82
N LEU A 105 9.29 10.71 8.99
CA LEU A 105 10.39 10.28 8.12
C LEU A 105 11.55 9.69 8.95
N ASP A 106 11.82 10.27 10.11
CA ASP A 106 12.91 9.82 11.00
C ASP A 106 12.65 8.43 11.59
N GLU A 107 11.39 8.01 11.65
CA GLU A 107 11.01 6.73 12.22
C GLU A 107 11.01 5.59 11.18
N LEU A 108 11.14 5.92 9.90
CA LEU A 108 11.11 4.93 8.82
C LEU A 108 12.44 4.18 8.67
#